data_0bbe7d81243d86bc936fefed94ebde92
#
_entry.id   0bbe7d81243d86bc936fefed94ebde92
#
_cell.length_a   1.000
_cell.length_b   1.000
_cell.length_c   1.000
_cell.angle_alpha   90.00
_cell.angle_beta   90.00
_cell.angle_gamma   90.00
#
_symmetry.space_group_name_H-M   'P 1'
#
loop_
_entity.id
_entity.type
_entity.pdbx_description
1 polymer ?
#
loop_
_entity_poly.entity_id
_entity_poly.type
_entity_poly.pdbx_seq_one_letter_code
_entity_poly.pdbx_strand_id
1 'polypeptide(L)'
;MTLPVIYGELAPWFHLLTPPEHYEDDAAAVMGFLRERVEGRLETLLELGSGGGNTASHLRRDLRVTLTDLSRPMLDLSETINPGVEHLVGDMRTLRLGRTFDAVLIHDAICYMTSETDLRAAMTTAFEHLRPGGAAVLMPDHVRETLEPATDHGGEDDPPQADGRPGRGLRYLEWTTDPDPADSTYQVDYAVLVRHADGSVEVHHDRHVEGLFSRQTWLDLLAGVGFETWTAVDAYQRDVFIGRRPA
;
A
#
# COMPACT_ATOMS: atom_id res chain seq x y z
N MET A 1 15.01 4.80 -9.07
CA MET A 1 13.71 4.40 -9.64
C MET A 1 12.91 5.66 -9.83
N THR A 2 12.31 5.87 -11.00
CA THR A 2 11.37 6.98 -11.20
C THR A 2 10.02 6.53 -10.65
N LEU A 3 9.42 7.33 -9.78
CA LEU A 3 8.09 7.02 -9.24
C LEU A 3 7.04 7.14 -10.36
N PRO A 4 5.96 6.33 -10.32
CA PRO A 4 4.76 6.57 -11.12
C PRO A 4 4.24 8.00 -10.94
N VAL A 5 3.60 8.55 -11.99
CA VAL A 5 3.13 9.94 -12.02
C VAL A 5 2.13 10.22 -10.90
N ILE A 6 1.28 9.23 -10.61
CA ILE A 6 0.26 9.35 -9.54
C ILE A 6 0.88 9.54 -8.14
N TYR A 7 2.08 9.01 -7.88
CA TYR A 7 2.79 9.17 -6.60
C TYR A 7 3.76 10.36 -6.59
N GLY A 8 3.86 11.09 -7.69
CA GLY A 8 4.71 12.27 -7.84
C GLY A 8 3.89 13.51 -8.15
N GLU A 9 3.81 13.85 -9.42
CA GLU A 9 3.14 15.05 -9.93
C GLU A 9 1.64 15.06 -9.58
N LEU A 10 0.97 13.92 -9.67
CA LEU A 10 -0.46 13.78 -9.38
C LEU A 10 -0.78 13.42 -7.92
N ALA A 11 0.20 13.35 -7.03
CA ALA A 11 -0.04 13.07 -5.61
C ALA A 11 -1.16 13.93 -4.99
N PRO A 12 -1.33 15.24 -5.30
CA PRO A 12 -2.43 16.04 -4.76
C PRO A 12 -3.85 15.58 -5.16
N TRP A 13 -3.97 14.71 -6.18
CA TRP A 13 -5.24 14.12 -6.62
C TRP A 13 -5.46 12.69 -6.12
N PHE A 14 -4.50 12.11 -5.41
CA PHE A 14 -4.54 10.69 -5.03
C PHE A 14 -5.80 10.32 -4.23
N HIS A 15 -6.26 11.18 -3.31
CA HIS A 15 -7.50 10.94 -2.57
C HIS A 15 -8.78 11.07 -3.42
N LEU A 16 -8.70 11.62 -4.64
CA LEU A 16 -9.79 11.59 -5.62
C LEU A 16 -9.73 10.34 -6.52
N LEU A 17 -8.56 9.71 -6.62
CA LEU A 17 -8.42 8.40 -7.27
C LEU A 17 -8.95 7.31 -6.33
N THR A 18 -8.53 7.33 -5.08
CA THR A 18 -8.90 6.34 -4.07
C THR A 18 -9.15 7.04 -2.72
N PRO A 19 -10.41 7.34 -2.38
CA PRO A 19 -10.78 8.02 -1.15
C PRO A 19 -10.38 7.25 0.11
N PRO A 20 -9.94 7.93 1.18
CA PRO A 20 -9.60 7.28 2.45
C PRO A 20 -10.73 6.42 3.04
N GLU A 21 -11.98 6.81 2.81
CA GLU A 21 -13.17 6.10 3.29
C GLU A 21 -13.28 4.67 2.76
N HIS A 22 -12.72 4.40 1.59
CA HIS A 22 -12.72 3.05 0.99
C HIS A 22 -11.80 2.06 1.71
N TYR A 23 -10.94 2.53 2.61
CA TYR A 23 -9.96 1.70 3.34
C TYR A 23 -10.41 1.28 4.74
N GLU A 24 -11.66 1.55 5.14
CA GLU A 24 -12.17 1.17 6.46
C GLU A 24 -12.21 -0.35 6.64
N ASP A 25 -12.68 -1.08 5.62
CA ASP A 25 -12.74 -2.54 5.65
C ASP A 25 -11.34 -3.17 5.64
N ASP A 26 -10.41 -2.63 4.84
CA ASP A 26 -9.02 -3.06 4.83
C ASP A 26 -8.37 -2.88 6.21
N ALA A 27 -8.53 -1.71 6.81
CA ALA A 27 -8.01 -1.44 8.15
C ALA A 27 -8.61 -2.37 9.21
N ALA A 28 -9.91 -2.66 9.11
CA ALA A 28 -10.58 -3.60 10.01
C ALA A 28 -10.04 -5.03 9.85
N ALA A 29 -9.82 -5.49 8.62
CA ALA A 29 -9.20 -6.78 8.32
C ALA A 29 -7.77 -6.87 8.87
N VAL A 30 -6.93 -5.85 8.62
CA VAL A 30 -5.57 -5.75 9.17
C VAL A 30 -5.58 -5.86 10.69
N MET A 31 -6.46 -5.10 11.38
CA MET A 31 -6.58 -5.17 12.84
C MET A 31 -7.01 -6.57 13.32
N GLY A 32 -7.88 -7.24 12.58
CA GLY A 32 -8.28 -8.62 12.86
C GLY A 32 -7.09 -9.57 12.82
N PHE A 33 -6.33 -9.56 11.72
CA PHE A 33 -5.15 -10.40 11.54
C PHE A 33 -4.07 -10.12 12.59
N LEU A 34 -3.82 -8.85 12.90
CA LEU A 34 -2.83 -8.48 13.91
C LEU A 34 -3.23 -8.95 15.31
N ARG A 35 -4.51 -8.81 15.71
CA ARG A 35 -5.01 -9.27 17.02
C ARG A 35 -4.89 -10.78 17.18
N GLU A 36 -5.00 -11.55 16.11
CA GLU A 36 -4.84 -13.01 16.15
C GLU A 36 -3.38 -13.46 16.25
N ARG A 37 -2.43 -12.68 15.74
CA ARG A 37 -1.05 -13.14 15.54
C ARG A 37 -0.02 -12.46 16.42
N VAL A 38 -0.26 -11.22 16.88
CA VAL A 38 0.64 -10.51 17.79
C VAL A 38 0.54 -11.10 19.19
N GLU A 39 1.66 -11.51 19.74
CA GLU A 39 1.75 -11.96 21.13
C GLU A 39 1.86 -10.78 22.09
N GLY A 40 0.98 -10.74 23.10
CA GLY A 40 0.99 -9.70 24.12
C GLY A 40 0.37 -8.39 23.64
N ARG A 41 1.08 -7.26 23.83
CA ARG A 41 0.53 -5.93 23.49
C ARG A 41 0.54 -5.67 21.99
N LEU A 42 -0.43 -4.91 21.52
CA LEU A 42 -0.53 -4.37 20.18
C LEU A 42 -0.85 -2.88 20.28
N GLU A 43 0.17 -2.02 20.27
CA GLU A 43 0.06 -0.58 20.50
C GLU A 43 0.74 0.25 19.41
N THR A 44 1.75 -0.31 18.73
CA THR A 44 2.57 0.39 17.75
C THR A 44 2.59 -0.32 16.41
N LEU A 45 2.48 0.44 15.32
CA LEU A 45 2.52 -0.07 13.96
C LEU A 45 3.47 0.79 13.11
N LEU A 46 4.27 0.13 12.30
CA LEU A 46 5.02 0.72 11.19
C LEU A 46 4.34 0.34 9.88
N GLU A 47 3.98 1.33 9.07
CA GLU A 47 3.50 1.10 7.70
C GLU A 47 4.62 1.46 6.71
N LEU A 48 4.99 0.50 5.87
CA LEU A 48 6.00 0.64 4.83
C LEU A 48 5.30 0.81 3.48
N GLY A 49 5.53 1.93 2.79
CA GLY A 49 4.81 2.29 1.58
C GLY A 49 3.40 2.79 1.88
N SER A 50 3.26 3.72 2.82
CA SER A 50 1.96 4.20 3.30
C SER A 50 1.20 5.07 2.30
N GLY A 51 1.84 5.50 1.21
CA GLY A 51 1.22 6.36 0.21
C GLY A 51 0.56 7.60 0.81
N GLY A 52 -0.70 7.86 0.43
CA GLY A 52 -1.53 8.94 0.94
C GLY A 52 -2.05 8.74 2.36
N GLY A 53 -1.69 7.64 3.04
CA GLY A 53 -2.03 7.38 4.44
C GLY A 53 -3.48 6.93 4.66
N ASN A 54 -4.13 6.39 3.63
CA ASN A 54 -5.54 6.01 3.66
C ASN A 54 -5.83 4.97 4.74
N THR A 55 -5.14 3.82 4.73
CA THR A 55 -5.28 2.76 5.73
C THR A 55 -4.94 3.27 7.13
N ALA A 56 -3.83 4.02 7.24
CA ALA A 56 -3.37 4.60 8.50
C ALA A 56 -4.40 5.54 9.14
N SER A 57 -5.22 6.25 8.34
CA SER A 57 -6.24 7.18 8.84
C SER A 57 -7.29 6.49 9.73
N HIS A 58 -7.50 5.20 9.50
CA HIS A 58 -8.36 4.33 10.31
C HIS A 58 -7.58 3.66 11.44
N LEU A 59 -6.38 3.09 11.16
CA LEU A 59 -5.57 2.36 12.15
C LEU A 59 -5.09 3.25 13.31
N ARG A 60 -4.83 4.53 13.07
CA ARG A 60 -4.39 5.50 14.09
C ARG A 60 -5.39 5.74 15.23
N ARG A 61 -6.63 5.27 15.08
CA ARG A 61 -7.63 5.34 16.14
C ARG A 61 -7.30 4.39 17.30
N ASP A 62 -6.64 3.27 17.00
CA ASP A 62 -6.32 2.21 17.95
C ASP A 62 -4.82 2.07 18.22
N LEU A 63 -3.97 2.47 17.25
CA LEU A 63 -2.53 2.25 17.27
C LEU A 63 -1.76 3.57 17.12
N ARG A 64 -0.57 3.63 17.72
CA ARG A 64 0.45 4.64 17.37
C ARG A 64 1.14 4.20 16.09
N VAL A 65 0.83 4.88 14.99
CA VAL A 65 1.38 4.56 13.68
C VAL A 65 2.61 5.41 13.35
N THR A 66 3.56 4.83 12.63
CA THR A 66 4.67 5.51 11.95
C THR A 66 4.55 5.18 10.48
N LEU A 67 4.53 6.18 9.62
CA LEU A 67 4.30 6.05 8.19
C LEU A 67 5.59 6.29 7.41
N THR A 68 5.86 5.42 6.44
CA THR A 68 7.03 5.58 5.57
C THR A 68 6.66 5.37 4.12
N ASP A 69 7.22 6.18 3.24
CA ASP A 69 7.05 6.07 1.79
C ASP A 69 8.29 6.60 1.06
N LEU A 70 8.50 6.18 -0.20
CA LEU A 70 9.53 6.77 -1.06
C LEU A 70 9.16 8.16 -1.53
N SER A 71 7.86 8.42 -1.67
CA SER A 71 7.32 9.68 -2.19
C SER A 71 7.10 10.71 -1.08
N ARG A 72 7.89 11.76 -1.06
CA ARG A 72 7.63 12.91 -0.18
C ARG A 72 6.28 13.58 -0.47
N PRO A 73 5.86 13.80 -1.75
CA PRO A 73 4.52 14.31 -2.05
C PRO A 73 3.36 13.47 -1.48
N MET A 74 3.48 12.15 -1.49
CA MET A 74 2.48 11.27 -0.87
C MET A 74 2.44 11.42 0.64
N LEU A 75 3.60 11.52 1.30
CA LEU A 75 3.67 11.77 2.74
C LEU A 75 3.08 13.14 3.12
N ASP A 76 3.34 14.18 2.30
CA ASP A 76 2.76 15.51 2.51
C ASP A 76 1.22 15.46 2.39
N LEU A 77 0.69 14.69 1.45
CA LEU A 77 -0.75 14.44 1.34
C LEU A 77 -1.27 13.68 2.57
N SER A 78 -0.56 12.62 2.99
CA SER A 78 -0.92 11.83 4.17
C SER A 78 -0.99 12.67 5.44
N GLU A 79 -0.09 13.65 5.62
CA GLU A 79 -0.11 14.57 6.77
C GLU A 79 -1.44 15.33 6.90
N THR A 80 -2.15 15.56 5.80
CA THR A 80 -3.44 16.28 5.81
C THR A 80 -4.55 15.50 6.51
N ILE A 81 -4.54 14.17 6.40
CA ILE A 81 -5.54 13.27 7.00
C ILE A 81 -5.00 12.54 8.24
N ASN A 82 -3.68 12.51 8.42
CA ASN A 82 -2.99 11.92 9.57
C ASN A 82 -2.15 12.94 10.36
N PRO A 83 -2.75 14.07 10.82
CA PRO A 83 -1.99 15.09 11.53
C PRO A 83 -1.38 14.55 12.83
N GLY A 84 -0.11 14.90 13.07
CA GLY A 84 0.63 14.50 14.27
C GLY A 84 1.17 13.08 14.26
N VAL A 85 0.98 12.33 13.19
CA VAL A 85 1.63 11.04 12.95
C VAL A 85 3.05 11.28 12.42
N GLU A 86 3.99 10.42 12.77
CA GLU A 86 5.36 10.49 12.24
C GLU A 86 5.40 9.99 10.79
N HIS A 87 5.90 10.85 9.87
CA HIS A 87 6.07 10.56 8.45
C HIS A 87 7.56 10.61 8.08
N LEU A 88 8.09 9.55 7.49
CA LEU A 88 9.51 9.42 7.16
C LEU A 88 9.68 8.96 5.71
N VAL A 89 10.53 9.65 4.96
CA VAL A 89 10.92 9.16 3.63
C VAL A 89 11.85 7.96 3.79
N GLY A 90 11.53 6.85 3.13
CA GLY A 90 12.34 5.64 3.20
C GLY A 90 11.95 4.57 2.20
N ASP A 91 12.95 3.82 1.75
CA ASP A 91 12.76 2.65 0.89
C ASP A 91 12.53 1.41 1.76
N MET A 92 11.39 0.74 1.57
CA MET A 92 11.04 -0.46 2.35
C MET A 92 12.06 -1.59 2.23
N ARG A 93 12.91 -1.60 1.19
CA ARG A 93 13.97 -2.61 1.03
C ARG A 93 15.15 -2.39 1.97
N THR A 94 15.39 -1.15 2.36
CA THR A 94 16.65 -0.76 3.04
C THR A 94 16.46 0.06 4.31
N LEU A 95 15.24 0.50 4.61
CA LEU A 95 14.95 1.32 5.78
C LEU A 95 15.40 0.65 7.08
N ARG A 96 16.04 1.43 7.97
CA ARG A 96 16.45 0.99 9.30
C ARG A 96 16.23 2.12 10.30
N LEU A 97 15.13 2.03 11.07
CA LEU A 97 14.76 3.05 12.06
C LEU A 97 15.46 2.88 13.42
N GLY A 98 16.15 1.75 13.64
CA GLY A 98 16.85 1.45 14.90
C GLY A 98 15.90 1.23 16.09
N ARG A 99 14.63 0.96 15.85
CA ARG A 99 13.59 0.66 16.84
C ARG A 99 12.63 -0.39 16.31
N THR A 100 11.87 -1.02 17.22
CA THR A 100 10.93 -2.08 16.89
C THR A 100 9.50 -1.67 17.21
N PHE A 101 8.56 -2.35 16.57
CA PHE A 101 7.12 -2.15 16.66
C PHE A 101 6.42 -3.46 17.03
N ASP A 102 5.18 -3.37 17.49
CA ASP A 102 4.34 -4.54 17.73
C ASP A 102 3.81 -5.13 16.41
N ALA A 103 3.62 -4.28 15.41
CA ALA A 103 3.13 -4.66 14.09
C ALA A 103 3.85 -3.91 12.95
N VAL A 104 3.89 -4.55 11.76
CA VAL A 104 4.28 -3.93 10.49
C VAL A 104 3.18 -4.21 9.47
N LEU A 105 2.82 -3.19 8.69
CA LEU A 105 1.93 -3.30 7.55
C LEU A 105 2.68 -2.96 6.26
N ILE A 106 2.52 -3.76 5.23
CA ILE A 106 2.86 -3.41 3.85
C ILE A 106 1.63 -3.74 3.01
N HIS A 107 0.81 -2.71 2.76
CA HIS A 107 -0.36 -2.83 1.91
C HIS A 107 0.07 -2.77 0.43
N ASP A 108 -0.74 -2.53 -0.52
CA ASP A 108 -0.53 -2.52 -1.98
C ASP A 108 0.91 -2.19 -2.47
N ALA A 109 1.63 -1.31 -1.75
CA ALA A 109 3.00 -0.90 -2.10
C ALA A 109 4.01 -2.06 -2.20
N ILE A 110 3.70 -3.24 -1.64
CA ILE A 110 4.55 -4.43 -1.76
C ILE A 110 4.59 -4.95 -3.21
N CYS A 111 3.59 -4.63 -4.02
CA CYS A 111 3.51 -4.99 -5.44
C CYS A 111 4.66 -4.41 -6.26
N TYR A 112 5.27 -3.29 -5.83
CA TYR A 112 6.44 -2.71 -6.50
C TYR A 112 7.74 -3.49 -6.29
N MET A 113 7.71 -4.58 -5.56
CA MET A 113 8.84 -5.51 -5.44
C MET A 113 8.80 -6.49 -6.62
N THR A 114 9.42 -6.12 -7.76
CA THR A 114 9.35 -6.87 -9.03
C THR A 114 10.34 -8.04 -9.12
N SER A 115 11.13 -8.28 -8.08
CA SER A 115 12.02 -9.44 -7.98
C SER A 115 11.93 -10.09 -6.60
N GLU A 116 12.21 -11.40 -6.52
CA GLU A 116 12.30 -12.10 -5.23
C GLU A 116 13.36 -11.48 -4.30
N THR A 117 14.41 -10.89 -4.85
CA THR A 117 15.44 -10.19 -4.09
C THR A 117 14.87 -8.96 -3.40
N ASP A 118 14.12 -8.12 -4.13
CA ASP A 118 13.49 -6.93 -3.57
C ASP A 118 12.38 -7.30 -2.58
N LEU A 119 11.55 -8.30 -2.93
CA LEU A 119 10.49 -8.78 -2.05
C LEU A 119 11.06 -9.32 -0.72
N ARG A 120 12.13 -10.14 -0.79
CA ARG A 120 12.87 -10.61 0.40
C ARG A 120 13.45 -9.46 1.20
N ALA A 121 13.98 -8.41 0.54
CA ALA A 121 14.56 -7.26 1.22
C ALA A 121 13.49 -6.47 1.99
N ALA A 122 12.29 -6.26 1.41
CA ALA A 122 11.17 -5.64 2.08
C ALA A 122 10.67 -6.47 3.28
N MET A 123 10.54 -7.80 3.11
CA MET A 123 10.20 -8.73 4.20
C MET A 123 11.24 -8.72 5.32
N THR A 124 12.53 -8.64 4.98
CA THR A 124 13.61 -8.54 5.96
C THR A 124 13.51 -7.23 6.75
N THR A 125 13.20 -6.13 6.07
CA THR A 125 12.97 -4.85 6.74
C THR A 125 11.79 -4.94 7.71
N ALA A 126 10.68 -5.56 7.30
CA ALA A 126 9.54 -5.78 8.19
C ALA A 126 9.94 -6.61 9.42
N PHE A 127 10.69 -7.72 9.21
CA PHE A 127 11.16 -8.60 10.29
C PHE A 127 12.04 -7.87 11.30
N GLU A 128 12.99 -7.07 10.82
CA GLU A 128 13.93 -6.33 11.67
C GLU A 128 13.26 -5.24 12.50
N HIS A 129 12.14 -4.70 12.00
CA HIS A 129 11.35 -3.70 12.72
C HIS A 129 10.29 -4.29 13.64
N LEU A 130 10.10 -5.60 13.69
CA LEU A 130 9.23 -6.24 14.67
C LEU A 130 9.99 -6.59 15.96
N ARG A 131 9.35 -6.40 17.10
CA ARG A 131 9.82 -7.06 18.33
C ARG A 131 9.57 -8.58 18.25
N PRO A 132 10.25 -9.40 19.08
CA PRO A 132 9.85 -10.80 19.25
C PRO A 132 8.35 -10.90 19.63
N GLY A 133 7.64 -11.83 18.99
CA GLY A 133 6.18 -11.98 19.11
C GLY A 133 5.33 -10.93 18.35
N GLY A 134 5.96 -9.98 17.66
CA GLY A 134 5.27 -9.04 16.77
C GLY A 134 4.93 -9.66 15.41
N ALA A 135 3.98 -9.09 14.66
CA ALA A 135 3.53 -9.62 13.39
C ALA A 135 3.53 -8.59 12.26
N ALA A 136 3.82 -9.04 11.04
CA ALA A 136 3.65 -8.30 9.80
C ALA A 136 2.45 -8.80 9.02
N VAL A 137 1.72 -7.88 8.38
CA VAL A 137 0.66 -8.16 7.40
C VAL A 137 1.12 -7.58 6.06
N LEU A 138 1.14 -8.42 5.02
CA LEU A 138 1.51 -8.06 3.66
C LEU A 138 0.33 -8.35 2.74
N MET A 139 -0.11 -7.35 1.99
CA MET A 139 -1.33 -7.41 1.18
C MET A 139 -1.01 -6.99 -0.27
N PRO A 140 -0.57 -7.92 -1.13
CA PRO A 140 -0.45 -7.64 -2.56
C PRO A 140 -1.83 -7.59 -3.22
N ASP A 141 -1.98 -6.80 -4.28
CA ASP A 141 -3.19 -6.79 -5.10
C ASP A 141 -3.43 -8.13 -5.78
N HIS A 142 -2.36 -8.72 -6.32
CA HIS A 142 -2.42 -9.99 -7.03
C HIS A 142 -1.31 -10.95 -6.64
N VAL A 143 -1.63 -12.22 -6.74
CA VAL A 143 -0.66 -13.32 -6.82
C VAL A 143 -0.83 -14.01 -8.17
N ARG A 144 0.16 -14.83 -8.58
CA ARG A 144 0.12 -15.52 -9.88
C ARG A 144 -1.15 -16.36 -10.09
N GLU A 145 -1.70 -16.90 -9.02
CA GLU A 145 -2.89 -17.75 -9.06
C GLU A 145 -4.22 -16.98 -9.20
N THR A 146 -4.22 -15.66 -8.95
CA THR A 146 -5.44 -14.84 -8.95
C THR A 146 -5.45 -13.75 -10.00
N LEU A 147 -4.28 -13.44 -10.63
CA LEU A 147 -4.23 -12.42 -11.66
C LEU A 147 -5.07 -12.82 -12.87
N GLU A 148 -6.02 -11.97 -13.21
CA GLU A 148 -6.78 -12.02 -14.47
C GLU A 148 -6.71 -10.64 -15.15
N PRO A 149 -6.55 -10.58 -16.48
CA PRO A 149 -6.63 -9.30 -17.19
C PRO A 149 -7.96 -8.60 -16.90
N ALA A 150 -7.89 -7.34 -16.52
CA ALA A 150 -9.06 -6.58 -16.08
C ALA A 150 -9.09 -5.17 -16.66
N THR A 151 -10.24 -4.56 -16.61
CA THR A 151 -10.46 -3.13 -16.86
C THR A 151 -11.28 -2.57 -15.73
N ASP A 152 -10.80 -1.50 -15.14
CA ASP A 152 -11.53 -0.76 -14.11
C ASP A 152 -11.59 0.74 -14.42
N HIS A 153 -12.44 1.47 -13.72
CA HIS A 153 -12.59 2.90 -13.86
C HIS A 153 -13.21 3.50 -12.61
N GLY A 154 -12.90 4.76 -12.34
CA GLY A 154 -13.42 5.43 -11.15
C GLY A 154 -12.98 6.88 -11.03
N GLY A 155 -12.90 7.31 -9.78
CA GLY A 155 -12.45 8.64 -9.39
C GLY A 155 -13.58 9.55 -8.91
N GLU A 156 -13.23 10.55 -8.12
CA GLU A 156 -14.13 11.40 -7.36
C GLU A 156 -13.94 12.89 -7.70
N ASP A 157 -14.81 13.72 -7.17
CA ASP A 157 -14.76 15.18 -7.25
C ASP A 157 -14.64 15.78 -5.83
N ASP A 158 -13.83 16.82 -5.68
CA ASP A 158 -13.92 17.69 -4.51
C ASP A 158 -15.32 18.36 -4.44
N PRO A 159 -15.79 18.73 -3.27
CA PRO A 159 -17.02 19.50 -3.12
C PRO A 159 -17.02 20.75 -4.00
N PRO A 160 -18.21 21.22 -4.45
CA PRO A 160 -18.32 22.47 -5.19
C PRO A 160 -17.68 23.64 -4.43
N GLN A 161 -17.10 24.57 -5.18
CA GLN A 161 -16.54 25.80 -4.64
C GLN A 161 -17.65 26.70 -4.04
N ALA A 162 -17.28 27.65 -3.19
CA ALA A 162 -18.21 28.54 -2.52
C ALA A 162 -19.07 29.39 -3.49
N ASP A 163 -18.60 29.63 -4.71
CA ASP A 163 -19.31 30.32 -5.78
C ASP A 163 -20.16 29.40 -6.68
N GLY A 164 -20.26 28.11 -6.34
CA GLY A 164 -21.04 27.10 -7.04
C GLY A 164 -20.34 26.46 -8.25
N ARG A 165 -19.10 26.84 -8.57
CA ARG A 165 -18.30 26.14 -9.60
C ARG A 165 -17.91 24.74 -9.13
N PRO A 166 -17.72 23.79 -10.06
CA PRO A 166 -17.18 22.46 -9.71
C PRO A 166 -15.85 22.57 -8.96
N GLY A 167 -15.63 21.67 -8.00
CA GLY A 167 -14.34 21.44 -7.39
C GLY A 167 -13.35 20.79 -8.36
N ARG A 168 -12.16 20.44 -7.86
CA ARG A 168 -11.24 19.58 -8.60
C ARG A 168 -11.91 18.22 -8.82
N GLY A 169 -11.46 17.49 -9.82
CA GLY A 169 -11.97 16.15 -10.06
C GLY A 169 -10.92 15.27 -10.71
N LEU A 170 -11.03 13.97 -10.49
CA LEU A 170 -10.23 12.96 -11.16
C LEU A 170 -11.15 11.88 -11.71
N ARG A 171 -10.81 11.36 -12.89
CA ARG A 171 -11.37 10.12 -13.44
C ARG A 171 -10.25 9.30 -14.02
N TYR A 172 -10.35 7.98 -13.90
CA TYR A 172 -9.39 7.07 -14.49
C TYR A 172 -10.06 5.92 -15.24
N LEU A 173 -9.31 5.41 -16.19
CA LEU A 173 -9.49 4.10 -16.80
C LEU A 173 -8.21 3.32 -16.52
N GLU A 174 -8.36 2.09 -16.06
CA GLU A 174 -7.27 1.19 -15.72
C GLU A 174 -7.33 -0.07 -16.57
N TRP A 175 -6.15 -0.54 -17.00
CA TRP A 175 -5.97 -1.86 -17.59
C TRP A 175 -4.92 -2.65 -16.82
N THR A 176 -5.31 -3.78 -16.27
CA THR A 176 -4.40 -4.78 -15.71
C THR A 176 -4.15 -5.86 -16.75
N THR A 177 -2.88 -6.08 -17.07
CA THR A 177 -2.44 -7.05 -18.10
C THR A 177 -1.17 -7.76 -17.69
N ASP A 178 -0.98 -8.98 -18.17
CA ASP A 178 0.28 -9.74 -18.07
C ASP A 178 0.84 -9.94 -19.49
N PRO A 179 1.79 -9.09 -19.93
CA PRO A 179 2.36 -9.16 -21.26
C PRO A 179 3.29 -10.36 -21.48
N ASP A 180 3.93 -10.87 -20.43
CA ASP A 180 4.83 -12.03 -20.47
C ASP A 180 4.60 -12.95 -19.26
N PRO A 181 3.70 -13.92 -19.37
CA PRO A 181 3.41 -14.86 -18.28
C PRO A 181 4.61 -15.70 -17.79
N ALA A 182 5.75 -15.62 -18.48
CA ALA A 182 6.95 -16.35 -18.10
C ALA A 182 7.83 -15.59 -17.11
N ASP A 183 7.64 -14.27 -16.98
CA ASP A 183 8.36 -13.45 -16.02
C ASP A 183 7.64 -13.36 -14.66
N SER A 184 8.09 -12.50 -13.77
CA SER A 184 7.53 -12.29 -12.44
C SER A 184 6.88 -10.91 -12.27
N THR A 185 6.33 -10.36 -13.35
CA THR A 185 5.71 -9.04 -13.33
C THR A 185 4.38 -9.02 -14.07
N TYR A 186 3.55 -8.03 -13.73
CA TYR A 186 2.39 -7.63 -14.52
C TYR A 186 2.38 -6.11 -14.68
N GLN A 187 1.51 -5.59 -15.52
CA GLN A 187 1.43 -4.16 -15.81
C GLN A 187 0.02 -3.63 -15.54
N VAL A 188 -0.01 -2.43 -14.96
CA VAL A 188 -1.23 -1.65 -14.81
C VAL A 188 -1.03 -0.32 -15.54
N ASP A 189 -1.83 -0.09 -16.58
CA ASP A 189 -1.84 1.13 -17.37
C ASP A 189 -3.03 2.00 -16.98
N TYR A 190 -2.78 3.25 -16.60
CA TYR A 190 -3.80 4.24 -16.28
C TYR A 190 -3.89 5.33 -17.34
N ALA A 191 -5.12 5.66 -17.76
CA ALA A 191 -5.45 6.94 -18.37
C ALA A 191 -6.16 7.79 -17.32
N VAL A 192 -5.50 8.83 -16.83
CA VAL A 192 -6.00 9.70 -15.75
C VAL A 192 -6.40 11.04 -16.31
N LEU A 193 -7.67 11.45 -16.10
CA LEU A 193 -8.15 12.80 -16.33
C LEU A 193 -8.18 13.55 -15.00
N VAL A 194 -7.52 14.70 -14.94
CA VAL A 194 -7.64 15.64 -13.82
C VAL A 194 -8.31 16.93 -14.28
N ARG A 195 -9.27 17.40 -13.50
CA ARG A 195 -9.93 18.69 -13.69
C ARG A 195 -9.51 19.62 -12.56
N HIS A 196 -8.91 20.74 -12.92
CA HIS A 196 -8.52 21.79 -11.98
C HIS A 196 -9.71 22.63 -11.53
N ALA A 197 -9.53 23.37 -10.42
CA ALA A 197 -10.57 24.26 -9.88
C ALA A 197 -10.96 25.42 -10.83
N ASP A 198 -10.12 25.76 -11.81
CA ASP A 198 -10.42 26.74 -12.86
C ASP A 198 -11.20 26.15 -14.04
N GLY A 199 -11.42 24.83 -14.04
CA GLY A 199 -12.12 24.07 -15.07
C GLY A 199 -11.23 23.54 -16.19
N SER A 200 -9.93 23.83 -16.19
CA SER A 200 -9.00 23.20 -17.14
C SER A 200 -8.88 21.69 -16.87
N VAL A 201 -8.63 20.94 -17.94
CA VAL A 201 -8.55 19.46 -17.89
C VAL A 201 -7.23 19.03 -18.51
N GLU A 202 -6.56 18.10 -17.82
CA GLU A 202 -5.34 17.44 -18.30
C GLU A 202 -5.55 15.93 -18.35
N VAL A 203 -4.80 15.27 -19.24
CA VAL A 203 -4.80 13.80 -19.39
C VAL A 203 -3.39 13.31 -19.20
N HIS A 204 -3.25 12.34 -18.33
CA HIS A 204 -1.97 11.67 -18.07
C HIS A 204 -2.08 10.18 -18.38
N HIS A 205 -0.99 9.61 -18.88
CA HIS A 205 -0.79 8.17 -18.93
C HIS A 205 0.22 7.82 -17.84
N ASP A 206 -0.11 6.86 -17.01
CA ASP A 206 0.81 6.29 -16.02
C ASP A 206 0.89 4.78 -16.20
N ARG A 207 2.07 4.20 -16.07
CA ARG A 207 2.29 2.77 -16.16
C ARG A 207 3.01 2.28 -14.92
N HIS A 208 2.41 1.31 -14.28
CA HIS A 208 2.98 0.60 -13.14
C HIS A 208 3.44 -0.80 -13.61
N VAL A 209 4.60 -1.21 -13.15
CA VAL A 209 5.11 -2.57 -13.31
C VAL A 209 5.22 -3.16 -11.92
N GLU A 210 4.52 -4.25 -11.70
CA GLU A 210 4.32 -4.82 -10.38
C GLU A 210 4.73 -6.29 -10.34
N GLY A 211 5.15 -6.75 -9.17
CA GLY A 211 5.63 -8.11 -8.95
C GLY A 211 4.50 -9.11 -8.91
N LEU A 212 4.68 -10.22 -9.62
CA LEU A 212 3.73 -11.31 -9.72
C LEU A 212 4.38 -12.62 -9.27
N PHE A 213 4.16 -12.99 -8.02
CA PHE A 213 4.72 -14.19 -7.42
C PHE A 213 3.63 -15.18 -7.03
N SER A 214 3.95 -16.48 -7.04
CA SER A 214 3.04 -17.51 -6.55
C SER A 214 2.86 -17.44 -5.02
N ARG A 215 1.72 -17.92 -4.51
CA ARG A 215 1.51 -18.06 -3.05
C ARG A 215 2.65 -18.81 -2.38
N GLN A 216 3.17 -19.84 -3.03
CA GLN A 216 4.28 -20.63 -2.49
C GLN A 216 5.56 -19.78 -2.38
N THR A 217 5.87 -18.96 -3.39
CA THR A 217 7.02 -18.05 -3.36
C THR A 217 6.93 -17.07 -2.17
N TRP A 218 5.75 -16.49 -1.94
CA TRP A 218 5.52 -15.60 -0.78
C TRP A 218 5.81 -16.30 0.54
N LEU A 219 5.29 -17.52 0.73
CA LEU A 219 5.49 -18.30 1.96
C LEU A 219 6.95 -18.70 2.16
N ASP A 220 7.62 -19.16 1.09
CA ASP A 220 9.02 -19.57 1.14
C ASP A 220 9.94 -18.39 1.47
N LEU A 221 9.66 -17.21 0.92
CA LEU A 221 10.42 -16.01 1.20
C LEU A 221 10.22 -15.53 2.64
N LEU A 222 8.99 -15.50 3.15
CA LEU A 222 8.70 -15.15 4.55
C LEU A 222 9.37 -16.14 5.52
N ALA A 223 9.22 -17.44 5.29
CA ALA A 223 9.85 -18.46 6.11
C ALA A 223 11.38 -18.37 6.04
N GLY A 224 11.93 -18.09 4.85
CA GLY A 224 13.37 -17.91 4.64
C GLY A 224 13.96 -16.67 5.32
N VAL A 225 13.14 -15.65 5.62
CA VAL A 225 13.52 -14.49 6.45
C VAL A 225 13.49 -14.84 7.93
N GLY A 226 12.70 -15.83 8.34
CA GLY A 226 12.60 -16.30 9.72
C GLY A 226 11.21 -16.12 10.36
N PHE A 227 10.20 -15.76 9.58
CA PHE A 227 8.84 -15.66 10.08
C PHE A 227 8.18 -17.04 10.30
N GLU A 228 7.34 -17.15 11.31
CA GLU A 228 6.23 -18.09 11.30
C GLU A 228 5.15 -17.51 10.39
N THR A 229 4.59 -18.34 9.47
CA THR A 229 3.81 -17.82 8.34
C THR A 229 2.38 -18.36 8.31
N TRP A 230 1.45 -17.51 7.89
CA TRP A 230 0.04 -17.86 7.60
C TRP A 230 -0.42 -17.12 6.35
N THR A 231 -1.47 -17.65 5.74
CA THR A 231 -2.24 -16.97 4.71
C THR A 231 -3.67 -16.74 5.20
N ALA A 232 -4.27 -15.71 4.68
CA ALA A 232 -5.69 -15.40 4.82
C ALA A 232 -6.21 -14.84 3.50
N VAL A 233 -7.49 -14.58 3.43
CA VAL A 233 -8.14 -13.88 2.33
C VAL A 233 -8.96 -12.75 2.93
N ASP A 234 -8.89 -11.57 2.35
CA ASP A 234 -9.69 -10.43 2.78
C ASP A 234 -11.12 -10.45 2.21
N ALA A 235 -11.89 -9.40 2.49
CA ALA A 235 -13.27 -9.28 2.02
C ALA A 235 -13.38 -9.17 0.48
N TYR A 236 -12.32 -8.72 -0.19
CA TYR A 236 -12.22 -8.57 -1.64
C TYR A 236 -11.62 -9.78 -2.34
N GLN A 237 -11.40 -10.89 -1.60
CA GLN A 237 -10.80 -12.14 -2.08
C GLN A 237 -9.32 -11.98 -2.47
N ARG A 238 -8.62 -10.96 -1.96
CA ARG A 238 -7.17 -10.80 -2.14
C ARG A 238 -6.44 -11.70 -1.15
N ASP A 239 -5.28 -12.21 -1.57
CA ASP A 239 -4.40 -12.98 -0.70
C ASP A 239 -3.70 -12.07 0.31
N VAL A 240 -3.70 -12.49 1.58
CA VAL A 240 -3.01 -11.80 2.67
C VAL A 240 -1.97 -12.75 3.26
N PHE A 241 -0.73 -12.26 3.33
CA PHE A 241 0.38 -13.01 3.93
C PHE A 241 0.71 -12.42 5.29
N ILE A 242 0.77 -13.27 6.30
CA ILE A 242 1.02 -12.86 7.68
C ILE A 242 2.28 -13.56 8.16
N GLY A 243 3.19 -12.78 8.71
CA GLY A 243 4.42 -13.28 9.29
C GLY A 243 4.57 -12.85 10.75
N ARG A 244 4.74 -13.77 11.69
CA ARG A 244 5.09 -13.44 13.08
C ARG A 244 6.59 -13.66 13.31
N ARG A 245 7.22 -12.68 13.93
CA ARG A 245 8.60 -12.87 14.42
C ARG A 245 8.57 -13.76 15.66
N PRO A 246 9.25 -14.92 15.67
CA PRO A 246 9.33 -15.77 16.84
C PRO A 246 9.82 -15.03 18.09
N ALA A 247 9.40 -15.49 19.28
CA ALA A 247 9.75 -14.93 20.58
C ALA A 247 11.22 -15.18 20.96
#